data_835b80160e1a01489f0cf40bfd7859da
#
_entry.id   835b80160e1a01489f0cf40bfd7859da
#
_cell.length_a   1.000
_cell.length_b   1.000
_cell.length_c   1.000
_cell.angle_alpha   90.00
_cell.angle_beta   90.00
_cell.angle_gamma   90.00
#
_symmetry.space_group_name_H-M   'P 1'
#
loop_
_entity.id
_entity.type
_entity.pdbx_description
1 polymer ?
#
loop_
_entity_poly.entity_id
_entity_poly.type
_entity_poly.pdbx_seq_one_letter_code
_entity_poly.pdbx_strand_id
1 'polypeptide(L)' 'MAAKDLYEKDFYKILGIGKSASGDEIKKKYRSLARELHPDKNKGDVGLEEKFKAVSEAYDILS' A
#
# COMPACT_ATOMS: atom_id res chain seq x y z
N MET A 1 23.39 -7.49 0.79
CA MET A 1 21.98 -7.28 0.98
C MET A 1 21.26 -7.24 -0.36
N ALA A 2 20.27 -8.08 -0.50
CA ALA A 2 19.55 -8.14 -1.76
C ALA A 2 18.54 -7.00 -1.86
N ALA A 3 18.54 -6.31 -2.97
CA ALA A 3 17.56 -5.25 -3.23
C ALA A 3 16.14 -5.80 -3.15
N LYS A 4 15.99 -7.06 -3.42
CA LYS A 4 14.70 -7.74 -3.38
C LYS A 4 14.07 -7.71 -1.98
N ASP A 5 14.88 -7.89 -0.94
CA ASP A 5 14.38 -7.87 0.42
C ASP A 5 13.86 -6.49 0.81
N LEU A 6 14.52 -5.44 0.33
CA LEU A 6 14.11 -4.08 0.60
C LEU A 6 12.77 -3.77 -0.05
N TYR A 7 12.57 -4.24 -1.26
CA TYR A 7 11.30 -4.02 -1.97
C TYR A 7 10.14 -4.71 -1.26
N GLU A 8 10.31 -5.96 -0.88
CA GLU A 8 9.28 -6.71 -0.20
C GLU A 8 8.90 -6.06 1.13
N LYS A 9 9.88 -5.61 1.87
CA LYS A 9 9.65 -4.94 3.14
C LYS A 9 8.90 -3.64 2.96
N ASP A 10 9.24 -2.89 1.94
CA ASP A 10 8.60 -1.61 1.66
C ASP A 10 7.13 -1.78 1.32
N PHE A 11 6.80 -2.77 0.53
CA PHE A 11 5.41 -3.00 0.15
C PHE A 11 4.54 -3.38 1.33
N TYR A 12 5.04 -4.25 2.20
CA TYR A 12 4.31 -4.60 3.41
C TYR A 12 4.17 -3.40 4.35
N LYS A 13 5.20 -2.60 4.46
CA LYS A 13 5.17 -1.39 5.27
C LYS A 13 4.19 -0.37 4.73
N ILE A 14 4.18 -0.21 3.41
CA ILE A 14 3.27 0.74 2.76
C ILE A 14 1.82 0.39 3.08
N LEU A 15 1.50 -0.89 3.07
CA LEU A 15 0.15 -1.35 3.40
C LEU A 15 -0.09 -1.45 4.90
N GLY A 16 0.97 -1.37 5.70
CA GLY A 16 0.84 -1.47 7.15
C GLY A 16 0.48 -2.86 7.64
N ILE A 17 0.98 -3.87 6.96
CA ILE A 17 0.73 -5.27 7.31
C ILE A 17 2.02 -6.02 7.55
N GLY A 18 1.92 -7.19 8.16
CA GLY A 18 3.07 -8.04 8.38
C GLY A 18 3.36 -8.92 7.18
N LYS A 19 4.57 -9.46 7.14
CA LYS A 19 5.00 -10.35 6.06
C LYS A 19 4.18 -11.62 5.95
N SER A 20 3.56 -12.02 7.04
CA SER A 20 2.74 -13.22 7.09
C SER A 20 1.28 -12.94 6.80
N ALA A 21 0.93 -11.74 6.41
CA ALA A 21 -0.45 -11.39 6.12
C ALA A 21 -0.99 -12.24 4.97
N SER A 22 -2.22 -12.71 5.13
CA SER A 22 -2.88 -13.49 4.10
C SER A 22 -3.35 -12.58 2.95
N GLY A 23 -3.73 -13.20 1.83
CA GLY A 23 -4.27 -12.45 0.71
C GLY A 23 -5.50 -11.64 1.09
N ASP A 24 -6.33 -12.20 1.97
CA ASP A 24 -7.52 -11.50 2.44
C ASP A 24 -7.16 -10.27 3.27
N GLU A 25 -6.15 -10.37 4.12
CA GLU A 25 -5.69 -9.25 4.93
C GLU A 25 -5.12 -8.15 4.06
N ILE A 26 -4.34 -8.52 3.06
CA ILE A 26 -3.77 -7.59 2.11
C ILE A 26 -4.89 -6.82 1.41
N LYS A 27 -5.89 -7.54 0.94
CA LYS A 27 -7.02 -6.95 0.25
C LYS A 27 -7.83 -6.01 1.13
N LYS A 28 -8.11 -6.44 2.36
CA LYS A 28 -8.83 -5.61 3.32
C LYS A 28 -8.08 -4.33 3.63
N LYS A 29 -6.80 -4.45 3.86
CA LYS A 29 -5.98 -3.27 4.19
C LYS A 29 -5.90 -2.32 3.01
N TYR A 30 -5.73 -2.86 1.82
CA TYR A 30 -5.71 -2.04 0.61
C TYR A 30 -7.01 -1.26 0.46
N ARG A 31 -8.14 -1.91 0.63
CA ARG A 31 -9.45 -1.25 0.52
C ARG A 31 -9.60 -0.13 1.54
N SER A 32 -9.16 -0.39 2.76
CA SER A 32 -9.23 0.59 3.82
C SER A 32 -8.38 1.82 3.50
N LEU A 33 -7.15 1.58 3.06
CA LEU A 33 -6.24 2.66 2.69
C LEU A 33 -6.72 3.41 1.46
N ALA A 34 -7.23 2.70 0.48
CA ALA A 34 -7.74 3.33 -0.73
C ALA A 34 -8.90 4.26 -0.41
N ARG A 35 -9.72 3.89 0.55
CA ARG A 35 -10.84 4.73 0.98
C ARG A 35 -10.35 5.99 1.70
N GLU A 36 -9.35 5.84 2.56
CA GLU A 36 -8.80 6.97 3.30
C GLU A 36 -8.01 7.93 2.43
N LEU A 37 -7.28 7.38 1.47
CA LEU A 37 -6.37 8.16 0.62
C LEU A 37 -6.98 8.55 -0.72
N HIS A 38 -8.27 8.30 -0.91
CA HIS A 38 -8.91 8.55 -2.19
C HIS A 38 -8.74 10.00 -2.63
N PRO A 39 -8.38 10.25 -3.90
CA PRO A 39 -8.15 11.59 -4.40
C PRO A 39 -9.34 12.54 -4.23
N ASP A 40 -10.55 12.01 -4.31
CA ASP A 40 -11.75 12.82 -4.15
C ASP A 40 -11.87 13.40 -2.75
N LYS A 41 -11.41 12.67 -1.75
CA LYS A 41 -11.45 13.12 -0.36
C LYS A 41 -10.34 14.10 -0.02
N ASN A 42 -9.21 13.95 -0.70
CA ASN A 42 -7.99 14.70 -0.37
C ASN A 42 -7.49 15.49 -1.56
N LYS A 43 -8.39 16.22 -2.19
CA LYS A 43 -8.05 17.04 -3.35
C LYS A 43 -6.97 18.05 -3.00
N GLY A 44 -5.96 18.11 -3.82
CA GLY A 44 -4.88 19.05 -3.66
C GLY A 44 -3.77 18.62 -2.74
N ASP A 45 -3.91 17.45 -2.09
CA ASP A 45 -2.85 16.93 -1.24
C ASP A 45 -1.96 15.96 -2.03
N VAL A 46 -0.86 16.51 -2.53
CA VAL A 46 0.08 15.76 -3.35
C VAL A 46 0.70 14.60 -2.59
N GLY A 47 0.97 14.80 -1.31
CA GLY A 47 1.56 13.76 -0.47
C GLY A 47 0.66 12.53 -0.34
N LEU A 48 -0.62 12.76 -0.14
CA LEU A 48 -1.59 11.67 -0.03
C LEU A 48 -1.81 10.99 -1.38
N GLU A 49 -1.76 11.76 -2.45
CA GLU A 49 -1.89 11.23 -3.79
C GLU A 49 -0.74 10.27 -4.11
N GLU A 50 0.47 10.65 -3.76
CA GLU A 50 1.65 9.80 -3.94
C GLU A 50 1.55 8.54 -3.10
N LYS A 51 1.06 8.69 -1.88
CA LYS A 51 0.88 7.56 -0.99
C LYS A 51 -0.15 6.59 -1.54
N PHE A 52 -1.21 7.09 -2.13
CA PHE A 52 -2.22 6.26 -2.77
C PHE A 52 -1.62 5.45 -3.91
N LYS A 53 -0.78 6.08 -4.72
CA LYS A 53 -0.09 5.40 -5.81
C LYS A 53 0.81 4.28 -5.27
N ALA A 54 1.54 4.56 -4.21
CA ALA A 54 2.41 3.58 -3.60
C ALA A 54 1.61 2.40 -3.04
N VAL A 55 0.48 2.68 -2.41
CA VAL A 55 -0.41 1.64 -1.87
C VAL A 55 -0.96 0.76 -3.00
N SER A 56 -1.39 1.37 -4.08
CA SER A 56 -1.91 0.65 -5.24
C SER A 56 -0.85 -0.25 -5.86
N GLU A 57 0.35 0.26 -5.99
CA GLU A 57 1.48 -0.50 -6.53
C GLU A 57 1.84 -1.67 -5.63
N ALA A 58 1.90 -1.43 -4.33
CA ALA A 58 2.20 -2.46 -3.36
C ALA A 58 1.17 -3.60 -3.44
N TYR A 59 -0.10 -3.24 -3.51
CA TYR A 59 -1.15 -4.24 -3.62
C TYR A 59 -1.04 -5.04 -4.91
N ASP A 60 -0.76 -4.37 -6.00
CA ASP A 60 -0.63 -5.01 -7.29
C ASP A 60 0.50 -6.05 -7.30
N ILE A 61 1.60 -5.73 -6.66
CA ILE A 61 2.74 -6.62 -6.57
C ILE A 61 2.50 -7.79 -5.62
N LEU A 62 1.85 -7.50 -4.49
CA LEU A 62 1.62 -8.51 -3.45
C LEU A 62 0.42 -9.42 -3.72
N SER A 63 -0.48 -9.01 -4.56
CA SER A 63 -1.70 -9.79 -4.82
C SER A 63 -1.52 -10.91 -5.88
#